data_2d616c6b7b00a535919725c46e5d5916
#
_entry.id   2d616c6b7b00a535919725c46e5d5916
#
_cell.length_a   1.000
_cell.length_b   1.000
_cell.length_c   1.000
_cell.angle_alpha   90.00
_cell.angle_beta   90.00
_cell.angle_gamma   90.00
#
_symmetry.space_group_name_H-M   'P 1'
#
loop_
_entity.id
_entity.type
_entity.pdbx_description
1 polymer ?
#
loop_
_entity_poly.entity_id
_entity_poly.type
_entity_poly.pdbx_seq_one_letter_code
_entity_poly.pdbx_strand_id
1 'polypeptide(L)'
;MADFDPGLVKESFAQVMAAGPEVSEYFYARLFATHPETRALFPMTMSAQRDRMLAALTELVWSLDAVPGCSELLGRLGREHRKFGVTARHYTAFFDALIDTARHYIGVGWQPDVEAAWQGATSYMSAVMRAAADADAATSPPWWIAEIVEHELRSPGVAVLRLAPSQPLPYQAGQYVHVQVTRWPRVWRRFSVANAPRPGGIIELHVRAVPGGLVSNSLVHHSFEGDAVLLGSAAGDMTLAGSDRDLLCVAGGTGLAPIKAVIEQAVAESQLTGKQRKITLFFGARQQFDLYDLQDLQLLEAACPSLRVIPVLSDEPGWAGSSGLLPDVVHAYGLTTFEDTEAYICGPAAMVSQTAALIAAAIPPGQIHHDPLA
;
A
#
# COMPACT_ATOMS: atom_id res chain seq x y z
N MET A 1 -29.43 -4.33 -9.38
CA MET A 1 -29.45 -3.70 -8.04
C MET A 1 -29.40 -4.83 -7.04
N ALA A 2 -28.68 -4.65 -5.92
CA ALA A 2 -28.65 -5.66 -4.86
C ALA A 2 -30.08 -5.79 -4.28
N ASP A 3 -30.55 -7.03 -4.12
CA ASP A 3 -31.91 -7.36 -3.68
C ASP A 3 -31.99 -7.45 -2.14
N PHE A 4 -31.50 -6.41 -1.45
CA PHE A 4 -31.53 -6.30 0.01
C PHE A 4 -31.61 -4.84 0.46
N ASP A 5 -32.02 -4.59 1.72
CA ASP A 5 -32.08 -3.26 2.32
C ASP A 5 -30.76 -2.90 3.02
N PRO A 6 -29.93 -1.99 2.46
CA PRO A 6 -28.70 -1.55 3.10
C PRO A 6 -28.93 -0.81 4.43
N GLY A 7 -30.08 -0.14 4.60
CA GLY A 7 -30.43 0.59 5.82
C GLY A 7 -30.53 -0.35 7.03
N LEU A 8 -31.29 -1.44 6.87
CA LEU A 8 -31.41 -2.47 7.91
C LEU A 8 -30.07 -3.10 8.29
N VAL A 9 -29.19 -3.34 7.29
CA VAL A 9 -27.84 -3.85 7.57
C VAL A 9 -27.02 -2.84 8.38
N LYS A 10 -27.02 -1.54 7.99
CA LYS A 10 -26.28 -0.48 8.69
C LYS A 10 -26.76 -0.27 10.12
N GLU A 11 -28.08 -0.17 10.32
CA GLU A 11 -28.67 0.02 11.65
C GLU A 11 -28.34 -1.15 12.59
N SER A 12 -28.53 -2.38 12.13
CA SER A 12 -28.23 -3.57 12.92
C SER A 12 -26.73 -3.77 13.12
N PHE A 13 -25.87 -3.43 12.14
CA PHE A 13 -24.42 -3.44 12.30
C PHE A 13 -23.92 -2.46 13.35
N ALA A 14 -24.54 -1.26 13.44
CA ALA A 14 -24.21 -0.31 14.51
C ALA A 14 -24.45 -0.89 15.90
N GLN A 15 -25.51 -1.72 16.07
CA GLN A 15 -25.77 -2.43 17.35
C GLN A 15 -24.68 -3.47 17.63
N VAL A 16 -24.26 -4.22 16.62
CA VAL A 16 -23.14 -5.19 16.73
C VAL A 16 -21.86 -4.47 17.17
N MET A 17 -21.52 -3.37 16.51
CA MET A 17 -20.30 -2.62 16.80
C MET A 17 -20.28 -1.94 18.18
N ALA A 18 -21.43 -1.72 18.80
CA ALA A 18 -21.53 -1.21 20.17
C ALA A 18 -20.88 -2.13 21.22
N ALA A 19 -20.72 -3.44 20.92
CA ALA A 19 -20.00 -4.39 21.78
C ALA A 19 -18.46 -4.27 21.66
N GLY A 20 -17.94 -3.43 20.75
CA GLY A 20 -16.52 -3.13 20.66
C GLY A 20 -15.66 -4.32 20.21
N PRO A 21 -14.43 -4.46 20.77
CA PRO A 21 -13.46 -5.47 20.30
C PRO A 21 -13.93 -6.92 20.46
N GLU A 22 -14.84 -7.20 21.40
CA GLU A 22 -15.38 -8.55 21.64
C GLU A 22 -16.06 -9.14 20.41
N VAL A 23 -16.61 -8.30 19.51
CA VAL A 23 -17.21 -8.72 18.25
C VAL A 23 -16.24 -9.53 17.41
N SER A 24 -15.02 -9.02 17.24
CA SER A 24 -14.00 -9.71 16.46
C SER A 24 -13.50 -10.99 17.13
N GLU A 25 -13.46 -11.02 18.45
CA GLU A 25 -13.08 -12.22 19.21
C GLU A 25 -14.12 -13.32 19.03
N TYR A 26 -15.39 -13.00 19.20
CA TYR A 26 -16.49 -13.92 18.98
C TYR A 26 -16.53 -14.43 17.55
N PHE A 27 -16.40 -13.52 16.56
CA PHE A 27 -16.39 -13.88 15.14
C PHE A 27 -15.30 -14.91 14.83
N TYR A 28 -14.04 -14.66 15.20
CA TYR A 28 -12.96 -15.61 14.91
C TYR A 28 -13.08 -16.91 15.72
N ALA A 29 -13.57 -16.85 16.97
CA ALA A 29 -13.85 -18.04 17.73
C ALA A 29 -14.92 -18.92 17.05
N ARG A 30 -16.00 -18.29 16.56
CA ARG A 30 -17.07 -18.96 15.82
C ARG A 30 -16.55 -19.55 14.51
N LEU A 31 -15.82 -18.76 13.71
CA LEU A 31 -15.24 -19.20 12.43
C LEU A 31 -14.34 -20.42 12.61
N PHE A 32 -13.43 -20.39 13.58
CA PHE A 32 -12.50 -21.51 13.80
C PHE A 32 -13.13 -22.73 14.45
N ALA A 33 -14.20 -22.55 15.21
CA ALA A 33 -14.95 -23.67 15.79
C ALA A 33 -15.79 -24.41 14.74
N THR A 34 -16.40 -23.68 13.79
CA THR A 34 -17.24 -24.27 12.73
C THR A 34 -16.44 -24.70 11.50
N HIS A 35 -15.33 -24.00 11.20
CA HIS A 35 -14.48 -24.20 10.03
C HIS A 35 -12.99 -24.19 10.43
N PRO A 36 -12.51 -25.22 11.18
CA PRO A 36 -11.15 -25.24 11.72
C PRO A 36 -10.04 -25.16 10.66
N GLU A 37 -10.30 -25.61 9.44
CA GLU A 37 -9.38 -25.51 8.31
C GLU A 37 -9.04 -24.06 7.93
N THR A 38 -9.94 -23.11 8.22
CA THR A 38 -9.70 -21.70 7.93
C THR A 38 -8.60 -21.10 8.80
N ARG A 39 -8.33 -21.66 10.00
CA ARG A 39 -7.26 -21.20 10.89
C ARG A 39 -5.91 -21.14 10.18
N ALA A 40 -5.69 -22.03 9.23
CA ALA A 40 -4.47 -22.09 8.44
C ALA A 40 -4.25 -20.86 7.52
N LEU A 41 -5.26 -20.07 7.24
CA LEU A 41 -5.17 -18.85 6.41
C LEU A 41 -4.66 -17.62 7.20
N PHE A 42 -4.66 -17.69 8.52
CA PHE A 42 -4.38 -16.55 9.39
C PHE A 42 -3.02 -16.69 10.09
N PRO A 43 -2.38 -15.56 10.45
CA PRO A 43 -1.13 -15.59 11.23
C PRO A 43 -1.36 -16.16 12.63
N MET A 44 -0.26 -16.49 13.32
CA MET A 44 -0.36 -16.99 14.70
C MET A 44 -0.95 -15.96 15.66
N THR A 45 -0.51 -14.72 15.56
CA THR A 45 -1.01 -13.59 16.38
C THR A 45 -2.15 -12.90 15.65
N MET A 46 -3.30 -12.77 16.32
CA MET A 46 -4.55 -12.33 15.69
C MET A 46 -4.94 -10.86 15.98
N SER A 47 -4.26 -10.16 16.91
CA SER A 47 -4.66 -8.81 17.33
C SER A 47 -4.79 -7.85 16.14
N ALA A 48 -3.72 -7.62 15.41
CA ALA A 48 -3.74 -6.75 14.24
C ALA A 48 -4.69 -7.24 13.11
N GLN A 49 -4.96 -8.55 13.05
CA GLN A 49 -5.92 -9.10 12.08
C GLN A 49 -7.36 -8.79 12.46
N ARG A 50 -7.68 -8.84 13.76
CA ARG A 50 -8.99 -8.47 14.30
C ARG A 50 -9.32 -7.01 14.01
N ASP A 51 -8.38 -6.12 14.30
CA ASP A 51 -8.55 -4.67 14.07
C ASP A 51 -8.79 -4.36 12.59
N ARG A 52 -7.98 -4.94 11.69
CA ARG A 52 -8.14 -4.77 10.25
C ARG A 52 -9.47 -5.30 9.73
N MET A 53 -9.92 -6.43 10.24
CA MET A 53 -11.20 -7.03 9.84
C MET A 53 -12.36 -6.13 10.23
N LEU A 54 -12.39 -5.61 11.46
CA LEU A 54 -13.45 -4.69 11.91
C LEU A 54 -13.44 -3.40 11.10
N ALA A 55 -12.27 -2.82 10.84
CA ALA A 55 -12.14 -1.61 10.01
C ALA A 55 -12.67 -1.85 8.59
N ALA A 56 -12.27 -2.95 7.95
CA ALA A 56 -12.72 -3.30 6.60
C ALA A 56 -14.23 -3.58 6.55
N LEU A 57 -14.79 -4.30 7.53
CA LEU A 57 -16.23 -4.52 7.60
C LEU A 57 -17.00 -3.22 7.81
N THR A 58 -16.49 -2.32 8.64
CA THR A 58 -17.09 -1.00 8.84
C THR A 58 -17.14 -0.22 7.53
N GLU A 59 -16.01 -0.12 6.83
CA GLU A 59 -15.94 0.56 5.53
C GLU A 59 -16.92 -0.05 4.52
N LEU A 60 -16.97 -1.38 4.42
CA LEU A 60 -17.85 -2.11 3.50
C LEU A 60 -19.33 -1.88 3.81
N VAL A 61 -19.74 -2.02 5.07
CA VAL A 61 -21.14 -1.86 5.47
C VAL A 61 -21.62 -0.43 5.22
N TRP A 62 -20.79 0.57 5.55
CA TRP A 62 -21.17 1.97 5.30
C TRP A 62 -21.18 2.35 3.81
N SER A 63 -20.50 1.60 2.95
CA SER A 63 -20.49 1.82 1.50
C SER A 63 -21.55 1.03 0.72
N LEU A 64 -22.38 0.21 1.37
CA LEU A 64 -23.32 -0.69 0.69
C LEU A 64 -24.35 0.00 -0.23
N ASP A 65 -24.71 1.25 0.04
CA ASP A 65 -25.58 2.08 -0.79
C ASP A 65 -24.85 2.83 -1.92
N ALA A 66 -23.54 2.98 -1.81
CA ALA A 66 -22.69 3.57 -2.85
C ALA A 66 -22.18 2.49 -3.82
N VAL A 67 -23.07 1.87 -4.57
CA VAL A 67 -22.81 0.67 -5.37
C VAL A 67 -21.52 0.68 -6.18
N PRO A 68 -21.15 1.74 -6.95
CA PRO A 68 -19.89 1.72 -7.69
C PRO A 68 -18.66 1.58 -6.79
N GLY A 69 -18.59 2.39 -5.72
CA GLY A 69 -17.44 2.39 -4.79
C GLY A 69 -17.34 1.10 -3.98
N CYS A 70 -18.48 0.57 -3.51
CA CYS A 70 -18.54 -0.70 -2.79
C CYS A 70 -18.06 -1.86 -3.67
N SER A 71 -18.50 -1.93 -4.94
CA SER A 71 -18.08 -2.98 -5.89
C SER A 71 -16.57 -2.91 -6.17
N GLU A 72 -16.01 -1.74 -6.28
CA GLU A 72 -14.56 -1.55 -6.50
C GLU A 72 -13.75 -2.03 -5.29
N LEU A 73 -14.15 -1.63 -4.08
CA LEU A 73 -13.53 -2.07 -2.82
C LEU A 73 -13.60 -3.60 -2.68
N LEU A 74 -14.76 -4.19 -2.89
CA LEU A 74 -14.96 -5.64 -2.85
C LEU A 74 -14.12 -6.37 -3.92
N GLY A 75 -14.06 -5.83 -5.13
CA GLY A 75 -13.24 -6.38 -6.21
C GLY A 75 -11.75 -6.37 -5.87
N ARG A 76 -11.25 -5.27 -5.30
CA ARG A 76 -9.87 -5.16 -4.81
C ARG A 76 -9.60 -6.20 -3.72
N LEU A 77 -10.47 -6.29 -2.71
CA LEU A 77 -10.35 -7.29 -1.64
C LEU A 77 -10.37 -8.72 -2.18
N GLY A 78 -11.24 -9.04 -3.14
CA GLY A 78 -11.30 -10.35 -3.78
C GLY A 78 -9.96 -10.74 -4.42
N ARG A 79 -9.39 -9.85 -5.21
CA ARG A 79 -8.05 -10.05 -5.81
C ARG A 79 -6.96 -10.23 -4.74
N GLU A 80 -6.94 -9.36 -3.73
CA GLU A 80 -5.95 -9.42 -2.68
C GLU A 80 -6.03 -10.69 -1.80
N HIS A 81 -7.21 -11.26 -1.63
CA HIS A 81 -7.39 -12.48 -0.84
C HIS A 81 -6.79 -13.73 -1.51
N ARG A 82 -6.55 -13.69 -2.83
CA ARG A 82 -5.90 -14.79 -3.55
C ARG A 82 -4.54 -15.16 -2.99
N LYS A 83 -3.73 -14.17 -2.58
CA LYS A 83 -2.40 -14.40 -2.00
C LYS A 83 -2.41 -15.20 -0.68
N PHE A 84 -3.55 -15.28 -0.01
CA PHE A 84 -3.73 -16.08 1.20
C PHE A 84 -4.25 -17.50 0.89
N GLY A 85 -4.52 -17.83 -0.38
CA GLY A 85 -5.09 -19.11 -0.77
C GLY A 85 -6.59 -19.22 -0.48
N VAL A 86 -7.29 -18.09 -0.40
CA VAL A 86 -8.74 -18.05 -0.18
C VAL A 86 -9.46 -18.62 -1.40
N THR A 87 -10.42 -19.52 -1.16
CA THR A 87 -11.25 -20.18 -2.18
C THR A 87 -12.73 -19.93 -1.90
N ALA A 88 -13.61 -20.30 -2.83
CA ALA A 88 -15.06 -20.11 -2.70
C ALA A 88 -15.63 -20.59 -1.35
N ARG A 89 -15.20 -21.76 -0.85
CA ARG A 89 -15.63 -22.32 0.45
C ARG A 89 -15.26 -21.43 1.64
N HIS A 90 -14.13 -20.73 1.56
CA HIS A 90 -13.68 -19.85 2.63
C HIS A 90 -14.53 -18.57 2.73
N TYR A 91 -15.04 -18.06 1.59
CA TYR A 91 -16.02 -16.97 1.60
C TYR A 91 -17.32 -17.39 2.28
N THR A 92 -17.84 -18.60 1.94
CA THR A 92 -19.02 -19.14 2.61
C THR A 92 -18.81 -19.24 4.12
N ALA A 93 -17.72 -19.87 4.56
CA ALA A 93 -17.40 -20.02 5.98
C ALA A 93 -17.30 -18.67 6.71
N PHE A 94 -16.68 -17.66 6.06
CA PHE A 94 -16.53 -16.32 6.62
C PHE A 94 -17.88 -15.64 6.80
N PHE A 95 -18.72 -15.64 5.76
CA PHE A 95 -20.00 -14.95 5.81
C PHE A 95 -21.03 -15.65 6.69
N ASP A 96 -21.01 -16.98 6.78
CA ASP A 96 -21.83 -17.73 7.73
C ASP A 96 -21.45 -17.37 9.18
N ALA A 97 -20.16 -17.33 9.50
CA ALA A 97 -19.69 -16.88 10.81
C ALA A 97 -20.02 -15.41 11.09
N LEU A 98 -20.03 -14.54 10.07
CA LEU A 98 -20.44 -13.14 10.20
C LEU A 98 -21.93 -13.00 10.51
N ILE A 99 -22.79 -13.73 9.81
CA ILE A 99 -24.22 -13.78 10.08
C ILE A 99 -24.50 -14.31 11.50
N ASP A 100 -23.82 -15.39 11.91
CA ASP A 100 -23.95 -15.93 13.27
C ASP A 100 -23.53 -14.93 14.35
N THR A 101 -22.47 -14.15 14.07
CA THR A 101 -21.99 -13.09 14.95
C THR A 101 -23.02 -11.96 15.06
N ALA A 102 -23.55 -11.50 13.93
CA ALA A 102 -24.57 -10.46 13.89
C ALA A 102 -25.82 -10.92 14.66
N ARG A 103 -26.31 -12.14 14.42
CA ARG A 103 -27.45 -12.72 15.12
C ARG A 103 -27.22 -12.77 16.64
N HIS A 104 -26.02 -13.12 17.07
CA HIS A 104 -25.68 -13.19 18.50
C HIS A 104 -25.79 -11.83 19.19
N TYR A 105 -25.23 -10.78 18.60
CA TYR A 105 -25.20 -9.45 19.23
C TYR A 105 -26.50 -8.65 19.05
N ILE A 106 -27.26 -8.88 17.98
CA ILE A 106 -28.56 -8.25 17.75
C ILE A 106 -29.64 -8.90 18.63
N GLY A 107 -29.53 -10.20 18.91
CA GLY A 107 -30.42 -10.92 19.83
C GLY A 107 -31.89 -10.85 19.39
N VAL A 108 -32.74 -10.32 20.26
CA VAL A 108 -34.21 -10.21 19.99
C VAL A 108 -34.56 -9.33 18.80
N GLY A 109 -33.68 -8.44 18.38
CA GLY A 109 -33.83 -7.62 17.18
C GLY A 109 -33.55 -8.37 15.87
N TRP A 110 -33.07 -9.62 15.93
CA TRP A 110 -32.86 -10.46 14.76
C TRP A 110 -34.19 -10.99 14.22
N GLN A 111 -34.85 -10.16 13.40
CA GLN A 111 -36.14 -10.47 12.78
C GLN A 111 -35.94 -10.96 11.34
N PRO A 112 -36.97 -11.57 10.71
CA PRO A 112 -36.84 -12.12 9.36
C PRO A 112 -36.41 -11.12 8.28
N ASP A 113 -36.79 -9.87 8.39
CA ASP A 113 -36.36 -8.78 7.50
C ASP A 113 -34.89 -8.42 7.67
N VAL A 114 -34.40 -8.35 8.91
CA VAL A 114 -32.98 -8.17 9.22
C VAL A 114 -32.17 -9.35 8.72
N GLU A 115 -32.64 -10.58 8.95
CA GLU A 115 -31.97 -11.79 8.44
C GLU A 115 -31.90 -11.80 6.92
N ALA A 116 -32.98 -11.47 6.21
CA ALA A 116 -33.00 -11.39 4.76
C ALA A 116 -32.04 -10.31 4.23
N ALA A 117 -31.98 -9.14 4.90
CA ALA A 117 -31.05 -8.06 4.53
C ALA A 117 -29.59 -8.48 4.67
N TRP A 118 -29.22 -9.16 5.78
CA TRP A 118 -27.86 -9.67 5.98
C TRP A 118 -27.49 -10.77 4.98
N GLN A 119 -28.41 -11.72 4.72
CA GLN A 119 -28.18 -12.76 3.71
C GLN A 119 -27.98 -12.18 2.31
N GLY A 120 -28.79 -11.19 1.93
CA GLY A 120 -28.63 -10.47 0.67
C GLY A 120 -27.28 -9.74 0.57
N ALA A 121 -26.92 -8.97 1.60
CA ALA A 121 -25.67 -8.23 1.65
C ALA A 121 -24.42 -9.14 1.58
N THR A 122 -24.40 -10.20 2.37
CA THR A 122 -23.27 -11.15 2.39
C THR A 122 -23.16 -11.95 1.09
N SER A 123 -24.29 -12.32 0.49
CA SER A 123 -24.33 -12.96 -0.83
C SER A 123 -23.78 -12.05 -1.93
N TYR A 124 -24.18 -10.77 -1.92
CA TYR A 124 -23.64 -9.76 -2.84
C TYR A 124 -22.13 -9.58 -2.66
N MET A 125 -21.65 -9.35 -1.43
CA MET A 125 -20.23 -9.19 -1.14
C MET A 125 -19.43 -10.40 -1.59
N SER A 126 -19.89 -11.62 -1.26
CA SER A 126 -19.24 -12.87 -1.66
C SER A 126 -19.16 -13.00 -3.18
N ALA A 127 -20.26 -12.71 -3.89
CA ALA A 127 -20.34 -12.82 -5.35
C ALA A 127 -19.34 -11.88 -6.04
N VAL A 128 -19.30 -10.60 -5.64
CA VAL A 128 -18.38 -9.60 -6.22
C VAL A 128 -16.92 -9.97 -5.95
N MET A 129 -16.58 -10.34 -4.70
CA MET A 129 -15.21 -10.73 -4.35
C MET A 129 -14.74 -11.96 -5.12
N ARG A 130 -15.60 -12.98 -5.25
CA ARG A 130 -15.29 -14.20 -6.00
C ARG A 130 -15.13 -13.92 -7.48
N ALA A 131 -16.04 -13.17 -8.09
CA ALA A 131 -15.96 -12.83 -9.51
C ALA A 131 -14.67 -12.08 -9.84
N ALA A 132 -14.24 -11.14 -8.97
CA ALA A 132 -12.99 -10.42 -9.14
C ALA A 132 -11.76 -11.32 -8.95
N ALA A 133 -11.79 -12.25 -7.98
CA ALA A 133 -10.73 -13.22 -7.76
C ALA A 133 -10.58 -14.19 -8.94
N ASP A 134 -11.70 -14.68 -9.49
CA ASP A 134 -11.73 -15.61 -10.62
C ASP A 134 -11.23 -14.92 -11.91
N ALA A 135 -11.68 -13.69 -12.16
CA ALA A 135 -11.20 -12.89 -13.30
C ALA A 135 -9.68 -12.63 -13.23
N ASP A 136 -9.15 -12.28 -12.06
CA ASP A 136 -7.73 -12.08 -11.83
C ASP A 136 -6.95 -13.40 -11.98
N ALA A 137 -7.52 -14.53 -11.55
CA ALA A 137 -6.90 -15.85 -11.67
C ALA A 137 -6.68 -16.30 -13.11
N ALA A 138 -7.46 -15.78 -14.06
CA ALA A 138 -7.32 -16.09 -15.47
C ALA A 138 -6.06 -15.46 -16.10
N THR A 139 -5.50 -14.41 -15.50
CA THR A 139 -4.41 -13.62 -16.07
C THR A 139 -3.17 -13.52 -15.20
N SER A 140 -3.29 -13.79 -13.89
CA SER A 140 -2.21 -13.60 -12.92
C SER A 140 -2.13 -14.78 -11.94
N PRO A 141 -0.94 -15.14 -11.44
CA PRO A 141 -0.80 -16.05 -10.33
C PRO A 141 -1.29 -15.37 -9.03
N PRO A 142 -1.57 -16.13 -7.94
CA PRO A 142 -1.94 -15.55 -6.66
C PRO A 142 -0.79 -14.81 -5.97
N TRP A 143 0.46 -15.14 -6.31
CA TRP A 143 1.72 -14.50 -5.92
C TRP A 143 2.82 -14.87 -6.90
N TRP A 144 3.89 -14.09 -6.90
CA TRP A 144 5.13 -14.36 -7.63
C TRP A 144 6.20 -14.83 -6.65
N ILE A 145 6.94 -15.86 -7.03
CA ILE A 145 8.19 -16.22 -6.34
C ILE A 145 9.28 -15.34 -6.93
N ALA A 146 10.07 -14.69 -6.08
CA ALA A 146 11.21 -13.88 -6.51
C ALA A 146 12.44 -14.26 -5.70
N GLU A 147 13.58 -14.35 -6.36
CA GLU A 147 14.89 -14.53 -5.73
C GLU A 147 15.50 -13.17 -5.40
N ILE A 148 16.12 -13.04 -4.24
CA ILE A 148 16.96 -11.88 -3.90
C ILE A 148 18.28 -12.07 -4.64
N VAL A 149 18.50 -11.31 -5.72
CA VAL A 149 19.72 -11.38 -6.55
C VAL A 149 20.78 -10.38 -6.10
N GLU A 150 20.40 -9.40 -5.29
CA GLU A 150 21.32 -8.45 -4.67
C GLU A 150 20.74 -7.95 -3.35
N HIS A 151 21.57 -7.89 -2.33
CA HIS A 151 21.23 -7.40 -0.99
C HIS A 151 22.32 -6.44 -0.51
N GLU A 152 22.06 -5.15 -0.52
CA GLU A 152 23.00 -4.11 -0.13
C GLU A 152 22.52 -3.38 1.13
N LEU A 153 23.28 -3.48 2.22
CA LEU A 153 23.02 -2.70 3.43
C LEU A 153 23.60 -1.29 3.26
N ARG A 154 22.73 -0.31 2.98
CA ARG A 154 23.10 1.09 2.71
C ARG A 154 23.31 1.92 3.98
N SER A 155 22.63 1.55 5.07
CA SER A 155 22.83 2.10 6.43
C SER A 155 22.43 1.04 7.46
N PRO A 156 22.74 1.20 8.76
CA PRO A 156 22.48 0.16 9.78
C PRO A 156 21.04 -0.36 9.85
N GLY A 157 20.10 0.36 9.33
CA GLY A 157 18.68 -0.03 9.34
C GLY A 157 17.99 0.04 7.98
N VAL A 158 18.74 0.23 6.88
CA VAL A 158 18.18 0.32 5.52
C VAL A 158 18.95 -0.56 4.56
N ALA A 159 18.22 -1.44 3.85
CA ALA A 159 18.76 -2.25 2.76
C ALA A 159 18.08 -1.92 1.44
N VAL A 160 18.83 -1.96 0.35
CA VAL A 160 18.35 -2.00 -1.01
C VAL A 160 18.43 -3.44 -1.48
N LEU A 161 17.31 -3.99 -1.93
CA LEU A 161 17.20 -5.35 -2.43
C LEU A 161 16.81 -5.33 -3.90
N ARG A 162 17.47 -6.14 -4.72
CA ARG A 162 17.02 -6.43 -6.07
C ARG A 162 16.48 -7.84 -6.14
N LEU A 163 15.26 -7.94 -6.66
CA LEU A 163 14.50 -9.17 -6.72
C LEU A 163 14.29 -9.57 -8.18
N ALA A 164 14.53 -10.85 -8.48
CA ALA A 164 14.23 -11.45 -9.77
C ALA A 164 12.98 -12.32 -9.69
N PRO A 165 11.79 -11.84 -10.08
CA PRO A 165 10.59 -12.66 -10.14
C PRO A 165 10.76 -13.79 -11.15
N SER A 166 10.29 -15.01 -10.80
CA SER A 166 10.37 -16.20 -11.67
C SER A 166 9.54 -16.10 -12.96
N GLN A 167 8.64 -15.13 -13.02
CA GLN A 167 7.84 -14.77 -14.20
C GLN A 167 7.53 -13.27 -14.14
N PRO A 168 7.22 -12.62 -15.30
CA PRO A 168 6.96 -11.19 -15.31
C PRO A 168 5.90 -10.76 -14.30
N LEU A 169 6.22 -9.78 -13.46
CA LEU A 169 5.29 -9.12 -12.56
C LEU A 169 4.99 -7.74 -13.15
N PRO A 170 3.77 -7.51 -13.66
CA PRO A 170 3.40 -6.22 -14.22
C PRO A 170 3.20 -5.19 -13.09
N TYR A 171 3.80 -4.02 -13.25
CA TYR A 171 3.60 -2.87 -12.34
C TYR A 171 3.83 -1.56 -13.08
N GLN A 172 3.41 -0.47 -12.46
CA GLN A 172 3.69 0.91 -12.88
C GLN A 172 4.62 1.56 -11.86
N ALA A 173 5.47 2.47 -12.31
CA ALA A 173 6.35 3.24 -11.43
C ALA A 173 5.53 3.99 -10.37
N GLY A 174 5.96 3.90 -9.11
CA GLY A 174 5.26 4.45 -7.95
C GLY A 174 4.34 3.47 -7.22
N GLN A 175 4.02 2.32 -7.82
CA GLN A 175 3.25 1.27 -7.14
C GLN A 175 4.06 0.53 -6.07
N TYR A 176 3.35 -0.18 -5.20
CA TYR A 176 3.91 -1.08 -4.19
C TYR A 176 3.53 -2.53 -4.45
N VAL A 177 4.28 -3.44 -3.88
CA VAL A 177 3.96 -4.88 -3.80
C VAL A 177 3.86 -5.32 -2.35
N HIS A 178 3.07 -6.36 -2.09
CA HIS A 178 3.11 -7.03 -0.80
C HIS A 178 4.23 -8.07 -0.81
N VAL A 179 5.05 -8.09 0.22
CA VAL A 179 6.15 -9.06 0.37
C VAL A 179 5.90 -9.95 1.57
N GLN A 180 6.11 -11.25 1.39
CA GLN A 180 6.18 -12.25 2.46
C GLN A 180 7.54 -12.94 2.38
N VAL A 181 8.22 -13.02 3.51
CA VAL A 181 9.45 -13.81 3.66
C VAL A 181 9.16 -15.22 4.16
N THR A 182 9.98 -16.18 3.82
CA THR A 182 9.82 -17.59 4.22
C THR A 182 9.77 -17.75 5.74
N ARG A 183 10.52 -16.94 6.48
CA ARG A 183 10.57 -16.96 7.95
C ARG A 183 9.25 -16.62 8.62
N TRP A 184 8.39 -15.81 7.97
CA TRP A 184 7.11 -15.35 8.52
C TRP A 184 5.96 -15.65 7.56
N PRO A 185 5.53 -16.90 7.43
CA PRO A 185 4.44 -17.26 6.54
C PRO A 185 3.14 -16.51 6.89
N ARG A 186 2.40 -16.10 5.88
CA ARG A 186 1.12 -15.33 5.99
C ARG A 186 1.26 -13.94 6.57
N VAL A 187 2.48 -13.45 6.80
CA VAL A 187 2.73 -12.08 7.21
C VAL A 187 3.21 -11.29 5.99
N TRP A 188 2.30 -10.56 5.39
CA TRP A 188 2.55 -9.72 4.23
C TRP A 188 2.75 -8.26 4.65
N ARG A 189 3.69 -7.56 4.03
CA ARG A 189 3.91 -6.12 4.24
C ARG A 189 4.08 -5.44 2.89
N ARG A 190 3.59 -4.21 2.79
CA ARG A 190 3.72 -3.36 1.61
C ARG A 190 5.10 -2.77 1.55
N PHE A 191 5.70 -2.81 0.35
CA PHE A 191 6.94 -2.12 0.01
C PHE A 191 6.78 -1.51 -1.36
N SER A 192 7.07 -0.21 -1.49
CA SER A 192 7.05 0.47 -2.77
C SER A 192 8.17 -0.05 -3.65
N VAL A 193 7.88 -0.21 -4.94
CA VAL A 193 8.90 -0.53 -5.94
C VAL A 193 9.72 0.72 -6.21
N ALA A 194 11.04 0.60 -6.15
CA ALA A 194 11.96 1.73 -6.20
C ALA A 194 12.52 2.03 -7.61
N ASN A 195 12.18 1.22 -8.59
CA ASN A 195 12.61 1.41 -9.98
C ASN A 195 11.42 1.46 -10.94
N ALA A 196 11.58 2.14 -12.07
CA ALA A 196 10.64 2.03 -13.18
C ALA A 196 10.68 0.62 -13.80
N PRO A 197 9.59 0.15 -14.45
CA PRO A 197 9.62 -1.08 -15.23
C PRO A 197 10.74 -1.05 -16.27
N ARG A 198 11.57 -2.10 -16.29
CA ARG A 198 12.71 -2.20 -17.21
C ARG A 198 12.86 -3.62 -17.77
N PRO A 199 13.54 -3.78 -18.94
CA PRO A 199 13.87 -5.11 -19.46
C PRO A 199 14.57 -5.95 -18.39
N GLY A 200 14.25 -7.25 -18.32
CA GLY A 200 14.76 -8.18 -17.30
C GLY A 200 13.86 -8.30 -16.06
N GLY A 201 12.89 -7.40 -15.86
CA GLY A 201 11.84 -7.53 -14.85
C GLY A 201 12.34 -7.48 -13.39
N ILE A 202 13.56 -6.98 -13.15
CA ILE A 202 14.10 -6.81 -11.79
C ILE A 202 13.29 -5.75 -11.05
N ILE A 203 12.93 -6.07 -9.83
CA ILE A 203 12.22 -5.19 -8.88
C ILE A 203 13.19 -4.78 -7.79
N GLU A 204 13.33 -3.47 -7.58
CA GLU A 204 14.14 -2.91 -6.52
C GLU A 204 13.24 -2.48 -5.36
N LEU A 205 13.62 -2.84 -4.13
CA LEU A 205 12.93 -2.45 -2.90
C LEU A 205 13.91 -1.75 -1.97
N HIS A 206 13.51 -0.61 -1.42
CA HIS A 206 14.23 0.08 -0.34
C HIS A 206 13.52 -0.22 0.98
N VAL A 207 14.16 -0.99 1.83
CA VAL A 207 13.55 -1.52 3.05
C VAL A 207 14.20 -0.92 4.27
N ARG A 208 13.40 -0.27 5.13
CA ARG A 208 13.82 0.16 6.47
C ARG A 208 13.35 -0.86 7.50
N ALA A 209 14.26 -1.36 8.32
CA ALA A 209 13.94 -2.15 9.51
C ALA A 209 13.21 -1.27 10.52
N VAL A 210 12.02 -1.68 10.95
CA VAL A 210 11.24 -0.94 11.95
C VAL A 210 11.18 -1.74 13.26
N PRO A 211 11.16 -1.10 14.43
CA PRO A 211 11.04 -1.81 15.70
C PRO A 211 9.85 -2.75 15.73
N GLY A 212 10.08 -4.04 16.05
CA GLY A 212 9.04 -5.06 16.07
C GLY A 212 8.52 -5.52 14.70
N GLY A 213 9.03 -4.98 13.61
CA GLY A 213 8.63 -5.35 12.25
C GLY A 213 9.19 -6.71 11.83
N LEU A 214 8.35 -7.73 11.70
CA LEU A 214 8.78 -9.09 11.38
C LEU A 214 9.40 -9.22 9.99
N VAL A 215 8.73 -8.70 8.97
CA VAL A 215 9.17 -8.80 7.57
C VAL A 215 10.32 -7.85 7.28
N SER A 216 10.23 -6.57 7.70
CA SER A 216 11.26 -5.58 7.44
C SER A 216 12.60 -5.93 8.09
N ASN A 217 12.58 -6.39 9.36
CA ASN A 217 13.81 -6.85 10.02
C ASN A 217 14.38 -8.11 9.36
N SER A 218 13.51 -9.02 8.87
CA SER A 218 14.00 -10.19 8.13
C SER A 218 14.69 -9.76 6.84
N LEU A 219 14.06 -8.88 6.05
CA LEU A 219 14.63 -8.42 4.78
C LEU A 219 15.96 -7.67 4.98
N VAL A 220 16.07 -6.85 6.03
CA VAL A 220 17.29 -6.05 6.26
C VAL A 220 18.42 -6.86 6.89
N HIS A 221 18.13 -7.73 7.87
CA HIS A 221 19.15 -8.33 8.72
C HIS A 221 19.30 -9.85 8.59
N HIS A 222 18.33 -10.53 7.95
CA HIS A 222 18.25 -11.99 7.97
C HIS A 222 17.93 -12.60 6.59
N SER A 223 17.99 -11.82 5.54
CA SER A 223 17.87 -12.29 4.15
C SER A 223 19.18 -12.07 3.42
N PHE A 224 19.46 -12.94 2.46
CA PHE A 224 20.70 -12.98 1.70
C PHE A 224 20.39 -13.21 0.22
N GLU A 225 21.38 -12.98 -0.62
CA GLU A 225 21.33 -13.37 -2.04
C GLU A 225 21.06 -14.87 -2.17
N GLY A 226 20.17 -15.25 -3.07
CA GLY A 226 19.66 -16.60 -3.23
C GLY A 226 18.41 -16.93 -2.42
N ASP A 227 18.03 -16.11 -1.44
CA ASP A 227 16.79 -16.33 -0.69
C ASP A 227 15.55 -16.03 -1.56
N ALA A 228 14.50 -16.84 -1.36
CA ALA A 228 13.21 -16.64 -2.02
C ALA A 228 12.24 -15.85 -1.16
N VAL A 229 11.55 -14.92 -1.79
CA VAL A 229 10.42 -14.17 -1.22
C VAL A 229 9.18 -14.34 -2.08
N LEU A 230 8.00 -14.13 -1.51
CA LEU A 230 6.75 -14.07 -2.25
C LEU A 230 6.33 -12.61 -2.43
N LEU A 231 5.94 -12.27 -3.65
CA LEU A 231 5.41 -10.96 -4.02
C LEU A 231 3.93 -11.08 -4.37
N GLY A 232 3.10 -10.23 -3.81
CA GLY A 232 1.72 -10.04 -4.27
C GLY A 232 1.67 -9.16 -5.52
N SER A 233 0.50 -9.08 -6.15
CA SER A 233 0.25 -8.15 -7.26
C SER A 233 0.61 -6.72 -6.88
N ALA A 234 1.10 -5.96 -7.84
CA ALA A 234 1.32 -4.53 -7.67
C ALA A 234 -0.01 -3.79 -7.46
N ALA A 235 0.03 -2.76 -6.61
CA ALA A 235 -1.11 -1.93 -6.28
C ALA A 235 -0.66 -0.52 -5.91
N GLY A 236 -1.61 0.41 -5.77
CA GLY A 236 -1.34 1.82 -5.46
C GLY A 236 -1.56 2.73 -6.66
N ASP A 237 -1.95 3.96 -6.37
CA ASP A 237 -2.39 4.93 -7.38
C ASP A 237 -1.40 6.11 -7.54
N MET A 238 -0.27 6.09 -6.80
CA MET A 238 0.78 7.11 -6.90
C MET A 238 1.66 6.90 -8.15
N THR A 239 1.03 6.68 -9.29
CA THR A 239 1.71 6.45 -10.57
C THR A 239 1.96 7.76 -11.31
N LEU A 240 2.94 7.76 -12.23
CA LEU A 240 3.23 8.93 -13.04
C LEU A 240 2.00 9.34 -13.84
N ALA A 241 1.54 10.58 -13.63
CA ALA A 241 0.42 11.13 -14.39
C ALA A 241 0.80 11.31 -15.87
N GLY A 242 -0.17 11.07 -16.76
CA GLY A 242 0.01 11.21 -18.22
C GLY A 242 0.08 12.66 -18.70
N SER A 243 0.51 13.61 -17.85
CA SER A 243 0.70 15.02 -18.19
C SER A 243 2.15 15.32 -18.55
N ASP A 244 2.37 16.41 -19.28
CA ASP A 244 3.73 16.91 -19.62
C ASP A 244 4.25 17.92 -18.57
N ARG A 245 3.59 18.06 -17.41
CA ARG A 245 3.95 19.03 -16.36
C ARG A 245 5.29 18.73 -15.72
N ASP A 246 5.92 19.77 -15.18
CA ASP A 246 7.09 19.65 -14.32
C ASP A 246 6.76 18.81 -13.07
N LEU A 247 7.74 18.19 -12.45
CA LEU A 247 7.55 17.34 -11.28
C LEU A 247 8.19 17.95 -10.04
N LEU A 248 7.39 18.06 -8.97
CA LEU A 248 7.85 18.29 -7.62
C LEU A 248 7.80 16.97 -6.86
N CYS A 249 8.96 16.44 -6.49
CA CYS A 249 9.12 15.20 -5.75
C CYS A 249 9.61 15.50 -4.34
N VAL A 250 8.91 15.00 -3.31
CA VAL A 250 9.28 15.19 -1.90
C VAL A 250 9.34 13.82 -1.21
N ALA A 251 10.52 13.42 -0.82
CA ALA A 251 10.80 12.09 -0.29
C ALA A 251 11.42 12.16 1.11
N GLY A 252 10.80 11.51 2.11
CA GLY A 252 11.35 11.38 3.46
C GLY A 252 11.83 9.95 3.75
N GLY A 253 13.12 9.76 4.00
CA GLY A 253 13.72 8.45 4.27
C GLY A 253 13.43 7.44 3.14
N THR A 254 12.94 6.23 3.47
CA THR A 254 12.60 5.21 2.45
C THR A 254 11.32 5.51 1.65
N GLY A 255 10.62 6.61 1.93
CA GLY A 255 9.64 7.18 1.00
C GLY A 255 10.26 7.61 -0.33
N LEU A 256 11.58 7.63 -0.42
CA LEU A 256 12.30 7.78 -1.68
C LEU A 256 11.94 6.69 -2.71
N ALA A 257 11.67 5.46 -2.28
CA ALA A 257 11.49 4.32 -3.19
C ALA A 257 10.47 4.59 -4.32
N PRO A 258 9.19 4.88 -4.05
CA PRO A 258 8.22 5.13 -5.12
C PRO A 258 8.52 6.41 -5.90
N ILE A 259 9.11 7.41 -5.26
CA ILE A 259 9.51 8.67 -5.90
C ILE A 259 10.63 8.44 -6.91
N LYS A 260 11.65 7.63 -6.56
CA LYS A 260 12.74 7.24 -7.48
C LYS A 260 12.17 6.54 -8.73
N ALA A 261 11.25 5.60 -8.53
CA ALA A 261 10.59 4.91 -9.65
C ALA A 261 9.86 5.90 -10.60
N VAL A 262 9.10 6.85 -10.04
CA VAL A 262 8.40 7.90 -10.82
C VAL A 262 9.40 8.77 -11.57
N ILE A 263 10.51 9.17 -10.94
CA ILE A 263 11.58 9.96 -11.59
C ILE A 263 12.21 9.16 -12.72
N GLU A 264 12.59 7.90 -12.50
CA GLU A 264 13.16 7.04 -13.56
C GLU A 264 12.21 6.89 -14.75
N GLN A 265 10.91 6.70 -14.50
CA GLN A 265 9.91 6.62 -15.57
C GLN A 265 9.82 7.95 -16.34
N ALA A 266 9.76 9.08 -15.64
CA ALA A 266 9.68 10.40 -16.26
C ALA A 266 10.92 10.72 -17.12
N VAL A 267 12.11 10.33 -16.65
CA VAL A 267 13.36 10.46 -17.39
C VAL A 267 13.35 9.57 -18.66
N ALA A 268 12.92 8.32 -18.52
CA ALA A 268 12.81 7.40 -19.66
C ALA A 268 11.83 7.90 -20.73
N GLU A 269 10.66 8.40 -20.30
CA GLU A 269 9.67 9.01 -21.21
C GLU A 269 10.22 10.25 -21.93
N SER A 270 10.95 11.10 -21.20
CA SER A 270 11.59 12.29 -21.79
C SER A 270 12.62 11.93 -22.85
N GLN A 271 13.41 10.86 -22.63
CA GLN A 271 14.37 10.36 -23.61
C GLN A 271 13.68 9.79 -24.86
N LEU A 272 12.56 9.09 -24.70
CA LEU A 272 11.81 8.49 -25.81
C LEU A 272 11.05 9.52 -26.64
N THR A 273 10.45 10.53 -26.00
CA THR A 273 9.57 11.52 -26.65
C THR A 273 10.29 12.79 -27.09
N GLY A 274 11.48 13.04 -26.55
CA GLY A 274 12.22 14.31 -26.71
C GLY A 274 11.62 15.49 -25.92
N LYS A 275 10.53 15.27 -25.18
CA LYS A 275 9.90 16.28 -24.31
C LYS A 275 10.59 16.26 -22.95
N GLN A 276 11.22 17.37 -22.60
CA GLN A 276 11.86 17.52 -21.29
C GLN A 276 10.91 18.23 -20.33
N ARG A 277 10.72 17.62 -19.12
CA ARG A 277 10.09 18.24 -17.97
C ARG A 277 11.13 18.46 -16.87
N LYS A 278 11.04 19.53 -16.14
CA LYS A 278 11.91 19.76 -14.98
C LYS A 278 11.45 18.85 -13.83
N ILE A 279 12.40 18.25 -13.15
CA ILE A 279 12.14 17.38 -12.00
C ILE A 279 12.94 17.92 -10.82
N THR A 280 12.26 18.34 -9.77
CA THR A 280 12.89 18.80 -8.53
C THR A 280 12.60 17.81 -7.43
N LEU A 281 13.65 17.15 -6.93
CA LEU A 281 13.57 16.19 -5.81
C LEU A 281 14.12 16.81 -4.53
N PHE A 282 13.28 16.94 -3.52
CA PHE A 282 13.71 17.17 -2.13
C PHE A 282 13.80 15.82 -1.43
N PHE A 283 15.03 15.41 -1.07
CA PHE A 283 15.27 14.16 -0.37
C PHE A 283 15.69 14.45 1.08
N GLY A 284 14.79 14.17 2.02
CA GLY A 284 14.97 14.47 3.43
C GLY A 284 15.36 13.27 4.26
N ALA A 285 16.28 13.52 5.18
CA ALA A 285 16.72 12.58 6.21
C ALA A 285 17.01 13.34 7.52
N ARG A 286 17.23 12.61 8.60
CA ARG A 286 17.65 13.23 9.86
C ARG A 286 19.13 13.62 9.82
N GLN A 287 19.98 12.69 9.42
CA GLN A 287 21.43 12.84 9.38
C GLN A 287 21.97 12.38 8.02
N GLN A 288 23.20 12.76 7.71
CA GLN A 288 23.83 12.52 6.42
C GLN A 288 23.89 11.03 6.04
N PHE A 289 24.16 10.15 6.99
CA PHE A 289 24.23 8.71 6.73
C PHE A 289 22.84 8.09 6.43
N ASP A 290 21.73 8.78 6.75
CA ASP A 290 20.37 8.38 6.42
C ASP A 290 19.98 8.75 4.97
N LEU A 291 20.79 9.57 4.27
CA LEU A 291 20.66 9.83 2.83
C LEU A 291 21.22 8.64 2.02
N TYR A 292 20.73 7.46 2.34
CA TYR A 292 21.26 6.15 1.95
C TYR A 292 21.41 5.90 0.43
N ASP A 293 20.68 6.65 -0.40
CA ASP A 293 20.67 6.51 -1.87
C ASP A 293 21.16 7.79 -2.59
N LEU A 294 21.79 8.73 -1.84
CA LEU A 294 22.18 10.03 -2.38
C LEU A 294 23.20 9.90 -3.53
N GLN A 295 24.11 8.94 -3.44
CA GLN A 295 25.12 8.73 -4.49
C GLN A 295 24.47 8.30 -5.81
N ASP A 296 23.51 7.37 -5.79
CA ASP A 296 22.78 6.92 -6.97
C ASP A 296 21.93 8.04 -7.56
N LEU A 297 21.29 8.86 -6.70
CA LEU A 297 20.55 10.05 -7.14
C LEU A 297 21.45 11.10 -7.79
N GLN A 298 22.66 11.33 -7.29
CA GLN A 298 23.63 12.23 -7.91
C GLN A 298 24.11 11.73 -9.28
N LEU A 299 24.30 10.42 -9.43
CA LEU A 299 24.59 9.81 -10.74
C LEU A 299 23.43 10.00 -11.72
N LEU A 300 22.19 9.83 -11.24
CA LEU A 300 21.00 10.08 -12.06
C LEU A 300 20.88 11.57 -12.45
N GLU A 301 21.13 12.49 -11.52
CA GLU A 301 21.15 13.94 -11.78
C GLU A 301 22.21 14.31 -12.82
N ALA A 302 23.40 13.75 -12.70
CA ALA A 302 24.49 13.98 -13.66
C ALA A 302 24.14 13.46 -15.08
N ALA A 303 23.39 12.37 -15.17
CA ALA A 303 22.92 11.80 -16.42
C ALA A 303 21.69 12.50 -17.01
N CYS A 304 20.92 13.27 -16.19
CA CYS A 304 19.69 13.91 -16.57
C CYS A 304 19.68 15.40 -16.21
N PRO A 305 20.01 16.32 -17.14
CA PRO A 305 20.12 17.76 -16.85
C PRO A 305 18.80 18.41 -16.36
N SER A 306 17.67 17.81 -16.60
CA SER A 306 16.37 18.30 -16.13
C SER A 306 16.01 17.86 -14.70
N LEU A 307 16.78 16.94 -14.10
CA LEU A 307 16.64 16.52 -12.70
C LEU A 307 17.52 17.39 -11.81
N ARG A 308 16.96 17.86 -10.71
CA ARG A 308 17.68 18.52 -9.61
C ARG A 308 17.39 17.81 -8.29
N VAL A 309 18.44 17.36 -7.61
CA VAL A 309 18.37 16.70 -6.31
C VAL A 309 18.79 17.70 -5.21
N ILE A 310 17.92 17.89 -4.22
CA ILE A 310 18.12 18.78 -3.09
C ILE A 310 18.07 17.93 -1.81
N PRO A 311 19.23 17.50 -1.28
CA PRO A 311 19.28 16.81 0.00
C PRO A 311 18.99 17.79 1.15
N VAL A 312 18.13 17.34 2.11
CA VAL A 312 17.68 18.13 3.25
C VAL A 312 17.92 17.33 4.53
N LEU A 313 18.59 17.95 5.53
CA LEU A 313 18.82 17.32 6.83
C LEU A 313 18.12 18.10 7.94
N SER A 314 17.39 17.36 8.82
CA SER A 314 16.69 17.99 9.94
C SER A 314 17.51 18.09 11.23
N ASP A 315 18.40 17.14 11.48
CA ASP A 315 19.02 16.93 12.81
C ASP A 315 20.57 16.95 12.74
N GLU A 316 21.16 17.60 11.74
CA GLU A 316 22.62 17.64 11.59
C GLU A 316 23.14 19.08 11.58
N PRO A 317 23.59 19.58 12.75
CA PRO A 317 24.20 20.91 12.84
C PRO A 317 25.50 21.01 12.02
N GLY A 318 25.62 22.08 11.21
CA GLY A 318 26.83 22.30 10.39
C GLY A 318 26.74 21.67 8.98
N TRP A 319 25.64 21.06 8.60
CA TRP A 319 25.40 20.67 7.22
C TRP A 319 25.44 21.86 6.26
N ALA A 320 26.28 21.77 5.23
CA ALA A 320 26.46 22.87 4.26
C ALA A 320 25.31 22.98 3.22
N GLY A 321 24.41 21.99 3.16
CA GLY A 321 23.26 21.97 2.29
C GLY A 321 21.99 22.54 2.95
N SER A 322 20.82 22.19 2.42
CA SER A 322 19.53 22.62 2.97
C SER A 322 19.28 21.97 4.33
N SER A 323 18.97 22.77 5.36
CA SER A 323 18.70 22.34 6.73
C SER A 323 17.29 22.68 7.16
N GLY A 324 16.65 21.79 7.93
CA GLY A 324 15.30 21.97 8.47
C GLY A 324 14.34 20.86 8.11
N LEU A 325 13.06 21.03 8.45
CA LEU A 325 12.02 20.09 8.06
C LEU A 325 11.70 20.23 6.57
N LEU A 326 11.44 19.12 5.89
CA LEU A 326 11.13 19.11 4.46
C LEU A 326 10.03 20.11 4.06
N PRO A 327 8.87 20.19 4.77
CA PRO A 327 7.82 21.16 4.43
C PRO A 327 8.33 22.60 4.43
N ASP A 328 9.15 22.97 5.42
CA ASP A 328 9.69 24.33 5.56
C ASP A 328 10.68 24.66 4.45
N VAL A 329 11.54 23.70 4.09
CA VAL A 329 12.53 23.87 3.01
C VAL A 329 11.83 23.98 1.66
N VAL A 330 10.81 23.17 1.39
CA VAL A 330 9.98 23.27 0.16
C VAL A 330 9.29 24.63 0.09
N HIS A 331 8.76 25.11 1.21
CA HIS A 331 8.16 26.44 1.29
C HIS A 331 9.17 27.56 1.01
N ALA A 332 10.33 27.50 1.63
CA ALA A 332 11.41 28.49 1.46
C ALA A 332 11.98 28.52 0.03
N TYR A 333 11.89 27.39 -0.70
CA TYR A 333 12.30 27.33 -2.10
C TYR A 333 11.40 28.19 -3.03
N GLY A 334 10.15 28.45 -2.62
CA GLY A 334 9.20 29.33 -3.28
C GLY A 334 8.09 28.58 -4.01
N LEU A 335 6.88 28.67 -3.49
CA LEU A 335 5.71 27.94 -4.02
C LEU A 335 5.34 28.35 -5.44
N THR A 336 5.58 29.62 -5.84
CA THR A 336 5.33 30.11 -7.20
C THR A 336 6.22 29.43 -8.25
N THR A 337 7.31 28.78 -7.83
CA THR A 337 8.16 27.99 -8.73
C THR A 337 7.47 26.70 -9.20
N PHE A 338 6.40 26.27 -8.51
CA PHE A 338 5.70 25.03 -8.74
C PHE A 338 4.31 25.19 -9.38
N GLU A 339 4.01 26.36 -9.96
CA GLU A 339 2.84 26.52 -10.80
C GLU A 339 2.91 25.58 -12.00
N ASP A 340 1.78 24.92 -12.35
CA ASP A 340 1.69 23.90 -13.42
C ASP A 340 2.60 22.68 -13.21
N THR A 341 2.69 22.18 -11.99
CA THR A 341 3.54 21.05 -11.55
C THR A 341 2.68 19.90 -11.04
N GLU A 342 3.09 18.67 -11.28
CA GLU A 342 2.59 17.47 -10.60
C GLU A 342 3.47 17.20 -9.37
N ALA A 343 2.85 17.05 -8.19
CA ALA A 343 3.58 16.80 -6.95
C ALA A 343 3.44 15.36 -6.50
N TYR A 344 4.55 14.73 -6.15
CA TYR A 344 4.65 13.37 -5.61
C TYR A 344 5.30 13.43 -4.23
N ILE A 345 4.58 12.96 -3.19
CA ILE A 345 5.02 13.08 -1.81
C ILE A 345 4.98 11.70 -1.14
N CYS A 346 6.10 11.25 -0.57
CA CYS A 346 6.13 10.00 0.18
C CYS A 346 7.12 10.07 1.36
N GLY A 347 6.72 9.50 2.50
CA GLY A 347 7.51 9.48 3.73
C GLY A 347 6.66 9.36 4.99
N PRO A 348 7.15 9.82 6.15
CA PRO A 348 6.39 9.85 7.39
C PRO A 348 5.06 10.61 7.25
N ALA A 349 3.98 10.08 7.82
CA ALA A 349 2.62 10.63 7.67
C ALA A 349 2.53 12.13 7.98
N ALA A 350 3.15 12.59 9.08
CA ALA A 350 3.15 14.00 9.44
C ALA A 350 3.84 14.89 8.38
N MET A 351 4.95 14.43 7.81
CA MET A 351 5.65 15.14 6.74
C MET A 351 4.80 15.22 5.47
N VAL A 352 4.17 14.11 5.07
CA VAL A 352 3.29 14.06 3.89
C VAL A 352 2.11 15.01 4.06
N SER A 353 1.39 14.94 5.19
CA SER A 353 0.23 15.81 5.47
C SER A 353 0.60 17.30 5.46
N GLN A 354 1.70 17.66 6.13
CA GLN A 354 2.15 19.05 6.20
C GLN A 354 2.59 19.56 4.83
N THR A 355 3.37 18.77 4.08
CA THR A 355 3.81 19.15 2.74
C THR A 355 2.61 19.31 1.79
N ALA A 356 1.70 18.34 1.76
CA ALA A 356 0.52 18.39 0.90
C ALA A 356 -0.36 19.61 1.20
N ALA A 357 -0.62 19.91 2.49
CA ALA A 357 -1.38 21.09 2.91
C ALA A 357 -0.71 22.40 2.48
N LEU A 358 0.62 22.44 2.58
CA LEU A 358 1.39 23.63 2.26
C LEU A 358 1.41 23.91 0.75
N ILE A 359 1.67 22.88 -0.08
CA ILE A 359 1.75 23.07 -1.54
C ILE A 359 0.37 23.20 -2.20
N ALA A 360 -0.73 22.82 -1.52
CA ALA A 360 -2.10 23.00 -2.00
C ALA A 360 -2.47 24.50 -2.24
N ALA A 361 -1.66 25.44 -1.72
CA ALA A 361 -1.79 26.86 -2.03
C ALA A 361 -1.36 27.22 -3.48
N ALA A 362 -0.52 26.38 -4.12
CA ALA A 362 0.02 26.63 -5.46
C ALA A 362 -0.33 25.50 -6.46
N ILE A 363 -0.49 24.27 -5.99
CA ILE A 363 -0.76 23.08 -6.81
C ILE A 363 -2.18 22.60 -6.53
N PRO A 364 -3.03 22.43 -7.55
CA PRO A 364 -4.38 21.88 -7.37
C PRO A 364 -4.37 20.50 -6.70
N PRO A 365 -5.32 20.18 -5.82
CA PRO A 365 -5.35 18.90 -5.11
C PRO A 365 -5.32 17.66 -6.02
N GLY A 366 -5.91 17.72 -7.22
CA GLY A 366 -5.86 16.63 -8.21
C GLY A 366 -4.49 16.39 -8.85
N GLN A 367 -3.51 17.26 -8.58
CA GLN A 367 -2.12 17.16 -9.05
C GLN A 367 -1.16 16.85 -7.89
N ILE A 368 -1.69 16.56 -6.70
CA ILE A 368 -0.90 16.18 -5.51
C ILE A 368 -1.13 14.69 -5.25
N HIS A 369 -0.09 13.91 -5.46
CA HIS A 369 -0.13 12.44 -5.37
C HIS A 369 0.63 11.96 -4.14
N HIS A 370 -0.03 11.18 -3.31
CA HIS A 370 0.55 10.45 -2.19
C HIS A 370 -0.32 9.23 -1.86
N ASP A 371 0.28 8.20 -1.31
CA ASP A 371 -0.49 7.07 -0.78
C ASP A 371 -1.34 7.50 0.43
N PRO A 372 -2.47 6.82 0.70
CA PRO A 372 -3.24 7.06 1.91
C PRO A 372 -2.37 6.93 3.15
N LEU A 373 -2.46 7.93 4.05
CA LEU A 373 -1.74 7.94 5.30
C LEU A 373 -2.29 6.82 6.20
N ALA A 374 -1.43 5.86 6.57
CA ALA A 374 -1.78 4.71 7.39
C ALA A 374 -1.80 5.08 8.88
#